data_d9835c7e741ca119fd6129670557f66a
#
_entry.id   d9835c7e741ca119fd6129670557f66a
#
_cell.length_a   1.000
_cell.length_b   1.000
_cell.length_c   1.000
_cell.angle_alpha   90.00
_cell.angle_beta   90.00
_cell.angle_gamma   90.00
#
_symmetry.space_group_name_H-M   'P 1'
#
loop_
_entity.id
_entity.type
_entity.pdbx_description
1 polymer ?
#
loop_
_entity_poly.entity_id
_entity_poly.type
_entity_poly.pdbx_seq_one_letter_code
_entity_poly.pdbx_strand_id
1 'polypeptide(L)'
;MQNFIKNYYKDKPLEHCIIIQGLDKAKSKFLPAQGNQRKLYDMKNMYWQIDSSPADFIIRDDETLEPFRPHILSVVDVFRGMGVATLVSKSNSLSLTRLLWKAIDKFGKPDMIKGDNGKDYLSKDFQSLLDGLNITYDVAIAYAGEQKALVERRFGTLQHAGISKMHGYIGNNLTKREMIEQKTPKKDRCAKDEYGFAKKTNQKLLLTFSEACELLEAEVIKWNMSKVRRKKGIKTPLELWNSCDRAIVKISYEEFLFNAGNKELRVVGKKGINF
;
A
#
# COMPACT_ATOMS: atom_id res chain seq x y z
N MET A 1 -24.52 -7.98 -35.53
CA MET A 1 -23.10 -8.19 -35.18
C MET A 1 -22.87 -8.43 -33.68
N GLN A 2 -23.33 -7.57 -32.74
CA GLN A 2 -23.16 -7.74 -31.31
C GLN A 2 -23.74 -9.07 -30.76
N ASN A 3 -24.92 -9.47 -31.21
CA ASN A 3 -25.54 -10.73 -30.77
C ASN A 3 -24.79 -11.98 -31.28
N PHE A 4 -24.18 -11.90 -32.48
CA PHE A 4 -23.36 -12.98 -33.00
C PHE A 4 -22.09 -13.16 -32.13
N ILE A 5 -21.38 -12.10 -31.85
CA ILE A 5 -20.18 -12.12 -30.99
C ILE A 5 -20.53 -12.69 -29.62
N LYS A 6 -21.61 -12.19 -28.98
CA LYS A 6 -22.08 -12.66 -27.69
C LYS A 6 -22.41 -14.15 -27.66
N ASN A 7 -23.07 -14.67 -28.73
CA ASN A 7 -23.41 -16.07 -28.83
C ASN A 7 -22.20 -16.96 -29.14
N TYR A 8 -21.27 -16.50 -30.00
CA TYR A 8 -20.07 -17.25 -30.35
C TYR A 8 -19.13 -17.46 -29.17
N TYR A 9 -19.00 -16.44 -28.32
CA TYR A 9 -18.11 -16.49 -27.14
C TYR A 9 -18.81 -16.91 -25.85
N LYS A 10 -20.10 -17.30 -25.92
CA LYS A 10 -20.87 -17.67 -24.71
C LYS A 10 -20.18 -18.80 -23.93
N ASP A 11 -19.66 -19.80 -24.64
CA ASP A 11 -19.00 -20.96 -24.06
C ASP A 11 -17.45 -20.86 -24.07
N LYS A 12 -16.91 -19.68 -24.46
CA LYS A 12 -15.47 -19.40 -24.59
C LYS A 12 -15.08 -18.10 -23.90
N PRO A 13 -15.40 -17.95 -22.59
CA PRO A 13 -15.20 -16.68 -21.90
C PRO A 13 -13.72 -16.31 -21.76
N LEU A 14 -12.80 -17.28 -21.69
CA LEU A 14 -11.36 -17.05 -21.64
C LEU A 14 -10.84 -16.45 -22.94
N GLU A 15 -11.19 -17.07 -24.11
CA GLU A 15 -10.78 -16.56 -25.40
C GLU A 15 -11.31 -15.15 -25.66
N HIS A 16 -12.57 -14.90 -25.30
CA HIS A 16 -13.18 -13.57 -25.39
C HIS A 16 -12.43 -12.54 -24.54
N CYS A 17 -12.05 -12.92 -23.34
CA CYS A 17 -11.28 -12.03 -22.46
C CYS A 17 -9.89 -11.76 -23.02
N ILE A 18 -9.21 -12.76 -23.59
CA ILE A 18 -7.89 -12.60 -24.21
C ILE A 18 -7.96 -11.58 -25.36
N ILE A 19 -8.98 -11.71 -26.23
CA ILE A 19 -9.12 -10.83 -27.40
C ILE A 19 -9.44 -9.40 -27.00
N ILE A 20 -10.33 -9.19 -26.01
CA ILE A 20 -10.79 -7.83 -25.64
C ILE A 20 -9.86 -7.17 -24.64
N GLN A 21 -9.31 -7.91 -23.67
CA GLN A 21 -8.61 -7.36 -22.52
C GLN A 21 -7.13 -7.75 -22.44
N GLY A 22 -6.68 -8.60 -23.35
CA GLY A 22 -5.31 -9.12 -23.36
C GLY A 22 -5.09 -10.35 -22.50
N LEU A 23 -3.97 -11.04 -22.76
CA LEU A 23 -3.63 -12.31 -22.13
C LEU A 23 -3.46 -12.22 -20.62
N ASP A 24 -2.77 -11.17 -20.14
CA ASP A 24 -2.46 -11.01 -18.71
C ASP A 24 -3.72 -10.80 -17.87
N LYS A 25 -4.65 -10.01 -18.37
CA LYS A 25 -5.93 -9.76 -17.73
C LYS A 25 -6.84 -10.99 -17.76
N ALA A 26 -6.78 -11.77 -18.84
CA ALA A 26 -7.47 -13.04 -18.93
C ALA A 26 -6.90 -14.07 -17.94
N LYS A 27 -5.57 -14.18 -17.83
CA LYS A 27 -4.92 -15.02 -16.80
C LYS A 27 -5.36 -14.63 -15.39
N SER A 28 -5.31 -13.36 -15.06
CA SER A 28 -5.75 -12.86 -13.74
C SER A 28 -7.21 -13.18 -13.41
N LYS A 29 -8.08 -13.22 -14.41
CA LYS A 29 -9.52 -13.44 -14.23
C LYS A 29 -9.93 -14.92 -14.19
N PHE A 30 -9.26 -15.76 -14.97
CA PHE A 30 -9.69 -17.14 -15.21
C PHE A 30 -8.76 -18.20 -14.63
N LEU A 31 -7.47 -17.88 -14.40
CA LEU A 31 -6.59 -18.82 -13.73
C LEU A 31 -6.79 -18.68 -12.21
N PRO A 32 -7.02 -19.80 -11.51
CA PRO A 32 -7.12 -19.76 -10.07
C PRO A 32 -5.79 -19.34 -9.46
N ALA A 33 -5.86 -18.50 -8.44
CA ALA A 33 -4.69 -18.18 -7.62
C ALA A 33 -4.14 -19.47 -6.99
N GLN A 34 -2.99 -19.92 -7.47
CA GLN A 34 -2.37 -21.15 -7.01
C GLN A 34 -1.48 -20.88 -5.79
N GLY A 35 -1.63 -21.73 -4.77
CA GLY A 35 -0.77 -21.73 -3.60
C GLY A 35 -1.25 -20.84 -2.45
N ASN A 36 -0.54 -20.99 -1.34
CA ASN A 36 -0.74 -20.18 -0.14
C ASN A 36 0.63 -19.63 0.28
N GLN A 37 0.88 -18.34 -0.01
CA GLN A 37 2.14 -17.68 0.30
C GLN A 37 2.55 -17.85 1.77
N ARG A 38 1.59 -17.92 2.71
CA ARG A 38 1.86 -18.16 4.13
C ARG A 38 2.40 -19.56 4.45
N LYS A 39 2.25 -20.52 3.54
CA LYS A 39 2.86 -21.84 3.67
C LYS A 39 4.30 -21.85 3.16
N LEU A 40 4.61 -20.99 2.20
CA LEU A 40 5.96 -20.81 1.65
C LEU A 40 6.83 -19.97 2.58
N TYR A 41 6.24 -18.93 3.19
CA TYR A 41 6.91 -17.99 4.08
C TYR A 41 6.32 -18.13 5.48
N ASP A 42 6.74 -19.20 6.17
CA ASP A 42 6.16 -19.65 7.44
C ASP A 42 6.85 -19.07 8.68
N MET A 43 7.85 -18.23 8.51
CA MET A 43 8.54 -17.50 9.57
C MET A 43 8.46 -15.99 9.39
N LYS A 44 8.56 -15.24 10.51
CA LYS A 44 8.58 -13.77 10.52
C LYS A 44 9.79 -13.23 9.74
N ASN A 45 9.60 -12.09 9.07
CA ASN A 45 10.62 -11.38 8.30
C ASN A 45 11.23 -12.17 7.13
N MET A 46 10.64 -13.27 6.68
CA MET A 46 11.07 -13.92 5.44
C MET A 46 10.64 -13.12 4.21
N TYR A 47 9.40 -12.67 4.22
CA TYR A 47 8.80 -12.05 3.03
C TYR A 47 7.79 -10.99 3.41
N TRP A 48 8.06 -9.77 2.96
CA TRP A 48 7.16 -8.65 3.12
C TRP A 48 6.49 -8.28 1.79
N GLN A 49 5.31 -7.72 1.87
CA GLN A 49 4.65 -7.05 0.74
C GLN A 49 4.60 -5.56 1.03
N ILE A 50 5.04 -4.75 0.05
CA ILE A 50 4.97 -3.30 0.09
C ILE A 50 4.08 -2.80 -1.04
N ASP A 51 3.21 -1.83 -0.76
CA ASP A 51 2.33 -1.24 -1.76
C ASP A 51 1.87 0.15 -1.36
N SER A 52 1.38 0.90 -2.34
CA SER A 52 0.80 2.23 -2.17
C SER A 52 -0.60 2.30 -2.77
N SER A 53 -1.49 3.02 -2.12
CA SER A 53 -2.85 3.25 -2.61
C SER A 53 -3.28 4.68 -2.35
N PRO A 54 -3.93 5.37 -3.30
CA PRO A 54 -4.59 6.61 -2.99
C PRO A 54 -5.62 6.39 -1.87
N ALA A 55 -5.62 7.24 -0.87
CA ALA A 55 -6.58 7.15 0.22
C ALA A 55 -8.01 7.45 -0.27
N ASP A 56 -9.00 6.78 0.31
CA ASP A 56 -10.42 7.04 0.00
C ASP A 56 -11.01 8.18 0.86
N PHE A 57 -10.18 9.16 1.18
CA PHE A 57 -10.57 10.34 1.94
C PHE A 57 -9.71 11.54 1.57
N ILE A 58 -10.24 12.74 1.86
CA ILE A 58 -9.55 14.03 1.74
C ILE A 58 -9.23 14.52 3.14
N ILE A 59 -8.08 15.15 3.26
CA ILE A 59 -7.59 15.85 4.44
C ILE A 59 -7.14 17.26 4.04
N ARG A 60 -6.78 18.07 5.01
CA ARG A 60 -6.15 19.37 4.77
C ARG A 60 -4.69 19.35 5.21
N ASP A 61 -3.89 20.13 4.53
CA ASP A 61 -2.50 20.37 4.90
C ASP A 61 -2.43 21.09 6.26
N ASP A 62 -1.41 20.79 7.07
CA ASP A 62 -1.28 21.34 8.42
C ASP A 62 -1.00 22.86 8.41
N GLU A 63 -0.27 23.36 7.41
CA GLU A 63 0.16 24.77 7.33
C GLU A 63 -0.76 25.59 6.43
N THR A 64 -0.98 25.12 5.19
CA THR A 64 -1.76 25.85 4.19
C THR A 64 -3.26 25.70 4.36
N LEU A 65 -3.69 24.66 5.10
CA LEU A 65 -5.08 24.25 5.27
C LEU A 65 -5.78 23.86 3.94
N GLU A 66 -5.04 23.76 2.84
CA GLU A 66 -5.57 23.34 1.56
C GLU A 66 -5.96 21.87 1.56
N PRO A 67 -7.12 21.53 0.99
CA PRO A 67 -7.55 20.13 0.93
C PRO A 67 -6.77 19.36 -0.12
N PHE A 68 -6.36 18.13 0.22
CA PHE A 68 -5.73 17.22 -0.72
C PHE A 68 -6.06 15.76 -0.41
N ARG A 69 -5.85 14.90 -1.40
CA ARG A 69 -6.01 13.46 -1.27
C ARG A 69 -4.64 12.81 -1.02
N PRO A 70 -4.37 12.24 0.16
CA PRO A 70 -3.10 11.60 0.45
C PRO A 70 -3.01 10.20 -0.18
N HIS A 71 -1.82 9.61 -0.12
CA HIS A 71 -1.58 8.20 -0.38
C HIS A 71 -1.31 7.46 0.93
N ILE A 72 -1.81 6.23 1.03
CA ILE A 72 -1.45 5.30 2.08
C ILE A 72 -0.36 4.38 1.54
N LEU A 73 0.79 4.35 2.18
CA LEU A 73 1.83 3.35 1.93
C LEU A 73 1.78 2.32 3.05
N SER A 74 1.91 1.04 2.71
CA SER A 74 1.87 -0.03 3.71
C SER A 74 2.88 -1.13 3.41
N VAL A 75 3.46 -1.67 4.48
CA VAL A 75 4.26 -2.90 4.49
C VAL A 75 3.56 -3.94 5.34
N VAL A 76 3.50 -5.17 4.86
CA VAL A 76 2.88 -6.31 5.56
C VAL A 76 3.80 -7.52 5.53
N ASP A 77 4.10 -8.09 6.69
CA ASP A 77 4.76 -9.41 6.80
C ASP A 77 3.76 -10.51 6.42
N VAL A 78 4.13 -11.31 5.42
CA VAL A 78 3.28 -12.38 4.88
C VAL A 78 3.01 -13.47 5.92
N PHE A 79 3.94 -13.71 6.81
CA PHE A 79 3.83 -14.77 7.83
C PHE A 79 2.51 -14.67 8.63
N ARG A 80 2.21 -13.51 9.22
CA ARG A 80 0.99 -13.35 10.05
C ARG A 80 0.19 -12.10 9.77
N GLY A 81 0.61 -11.30 8.80
CA GLY A 81 -0.08 -10.08 8.41
C GLY A 81 0.18 -8.91 9.34
N MET A 82 1.25 -8.97 10.13
CA MET A 82 1.78 -7.82 10.87
C MET A 82 2.26 -6.77 9.89
N GLY A 83 2.12 -5.51 10.22
CA GLY A 83 2.62 -4.49 9.32
C GLY A 83 2.52 -3.08 9.88
N VAL A 84 3.03 -2.16 9.09
CA VAL A 84 2.96 -0.70 9.29
C VAL A 84 2.29 -0.04 8.10
N ALA A 85 1.78 1.16 8.31
CA ALA A 85 1.34 2.04 7.24
C ALA A 85 1.70 3.48 7.58
N THR A 86 1.73 4.33 6.57
CA THR A 86 1.94 5.78 6.72
C THR A 86 1.14 6.53 5.67
N LEU A 87 0.76 7.77 5.97
CA LEU A 87 0.23 8.70 5.00
C LEU A 87 1.38 9.52 4.40
N VAL A 88 1.24 9.82 3.13
CA VAL A 88 2.14 10.72 2.41
C VAL A 88 1.33 11.58 1.44
N SER A 89 1.80 12.78 1.17
CA SER A 89 1.16 13.65 0.16
C SER A 89 1.31 13.06 -1.25
N LYS A 90 2.49 12.51 -1.54
CA LYS A 90 2.81 11.84 -2.81
C LYS A 90 3.60 10.57 -2.54
N SER A 91 3.28 9.48 -3.29
CA SER A 91 4.12 8.29 -3.33
C SER A 91 5.36 8.59 -4.18
N ASN A 92 6.54 8.35 -3.63
CA ASN A 92 7.84 8.46 -4.31
C ASN A 92 8.87 7.58 -3.60
N SER A 93 10.08 7.45 -4.15
CA SER A 93 11.15 6.62 -3.59
C SER A 93 11.53 7.01 -2.16
N LEU A 94 11.56 8.31 -1.84
CA LEU A 94 11.85 8.79 -0.49
C LEU A 94 10.78 8.36 0.52
N SER A 95 9.50 8.45 0.15
CA SER A 95 8.42 7.98 1.03
C SER A 95 8.42 6.47 1.22
N LEU A 96 8.81 5.70 0.21
CA LEU A 96 9.05 4.26 0.33
C LEU A 96 10.21 3.95 1.27
N THR A 97 11.32 4.69 1.15
CA THR A 97 12.48 4.59 2.05
C THR A 97 12.09 4.85 3.51
N ARG A 98 11.33 5.91 3.77
CA ARG A 98 10.84 6.24 5.13
C ARG A 98 9.90 5.18 5.69
N LEU A 99 9.00 4.64 4.86
CA LEU A 99 8.13 3.54 5.26
C LEU A 99 8.94 2.28 5.57
N LEU A 100 9.95 1.98 4.75
CA LEU A 100 10.82 0.82 4.95
C LEU A 100 11.58 0.94 6.28
N TRP A 101 12.14 2.12 6.58
CA TRP A 101 12.75 2.37 7.88
C TRP A 101 11.78 2.14 9.03
N LYS A 102 10.57 2.72 8.97
CA LYS A 102 9.53 2.53 9.99
C LYS A 102 9.21 1.05 10.23
N ALA A 103 9.23 0.25 9.18
CA ALA A 103 8.97 -1.19 9.26
C ALA A 103 10.17 -1.95 9.86
N ILE A 104 11.39 -1.64 9.41
CA ILE A 104 12.64 -2.28 9.88
C ILE A 104 12.90 -1.95 11.36
N ASP A 105 12.73 -0.70 11.77
CA ASP A 105 12.88 -0.28 13.16
C ASP A 105 11.94 -1.08 14.08
N LYS A 106 10.69 -1.28 13.64
CA LYS A 106 9.66 -1.96 14.43
C LYS A 106 9.80 -3.49 14.43
N PHE A 107 10.13 -4.10 13.30
CA PHE A 107 10.06 -5.55 13.10
C PHE A 107 11.42 -6.20 12.81
N GLY A 108 12.46 -5.41 12.56
CA GLY A 108 13.74 -5.90 12.05
C GLY A 108 13.74 -6.06 10.53
N LYS A 109 14.90 -6.43 9.99
CA LYS A 109 15.14 -6.56 8.55
C LYS A 109 14.44 -7.78 7.95
N PRO A 110 13.75 -7.66 6.80
CA PRO A 110 13.25 -8.81 6.05
C PRO A 110 14.35 -9.40 5.15
N ASP A 111 14.15 -10.64 4.69
CA ASP A 111 15.00 -11.23 3.66
C ASP A 111 14.59 -10.75 2.27
N MET A 112 13.28 -10.62 2.04
CA MET A 112 12.72 -10.31 0.74
C MET A 112 11.51 -9.38 0.85
N ILE A 113 11.38 -8.47 -0.13
CA ILE A 113 10.22 -7.58 -0.25
C ILE A 113 9.62 -7.72 -1.64
N LYS A 114 8.31 -7.96 -1.71
CA LYS A 114 7.54 -7.88 -2.95
C LYS A 114 6.87 -6.52 -3.08
N GLY A 115 7.09 -5.87 -4.19
CA GLY A 115 6.46 -4.59 -4.53
C GLY A 115 6.06 -4.50 -5.99
N ASP A 116 5.54 -3.34 -6.39
CA ASP A 116 5.15 -3.06 -7.76
C ASP A 116 6.34 -2.85 -8.71
N ASN A 117 6.03 -2.92 -10.01
CA ASN A 117 6.93 -2.54 -11.09
C ASN A 117 6.88 -1.02 -11.40
N GLY A 118 6.49 -0.21 -10.43
CA GLY A 118 6.40 1.24 -10.59
C GLY A 118 7.77 1.92 -10.53
N LYS A 119 7.90 3.09 -11.16
CA LYS A 119 9.16 3.85 -11.24
C LYS A 119 9.76 4.16 -9.87
N ASP A 120 8.91 4.41 -8.87
CA ASP A 120 9.34 4.73 -7.51
C ASP A 120 10.00 3.53 -6.84
N TYR A 121 9.44 2.33 -7.05
CA TYR A 121 9.95 1.06 -6.53
C TYR A 121 11.22 0.60 -7.24
N LEU A 122 11.35 0.89 -8.53
CA LEU A 122 12.51 0.55 -9.34
C LEU A 122 13.53 1.70 -9.45
N SER A 123 13.36 2.76 -8.67
CA SER A 123 14.33 3.85 -8.63
C SER A 123 15.70 3.34 -8.18
N LYS A 124 16.75 3.91 -8.73
CA LYS A 124 18.14 3.55 -8.39
C LYS A 124 18.40 3.66 -6.89
N ASP A 125 17.88 4.73 -6.26
CA ASP A 125 18.07 4.99 -4.84
C ASP A 125 17.41 3.90 -3.97
N PHE A 126 16.16 3.53 -4.26
CA PHE A 126 15.45 2.51 -3.50
C PHE A 126 16.04 1.11 -3.72
N GLN A 127 16.42 0.76 -4.96
CA GLN A 127 17.08 -0.52 -5.25
C GLN A 127 18.48 -0.59 -4.61
N SER A 128 19.29 0.47 -4.68
CA SER A 128 20.60 0.52 -4.02
C SER A 128 20.51 0.39 -2.50
N LEU A 129 19.45 0.96 -1.89
CA LEU A 129 19.17 0.77 -0.47
C LEU A 129 18.89 -0.70 -0.16
N LEU A 130 18.03 -1.35 -0.92
CA LEU A 130 17.68 -2.76 -0.69
C LEU A 130 18.90 -3.67 -0.87
N ASP A 131 19.68 -3.45 -1.93
CA ASP A 131 20.94 -4.18 -2.20
C ASP A 131 21.94 -3.98 -1.07
N GLY A 132 22.15 -2.75 -0.62
CA GLY A 132 23.06 -2.42 0.48
C GLY A 132 22.66 -3.06 1.82
N LEU A 133 21.38 -3.26 2.02
CA LEU A 133 20.84 -3.96 3.19
C LEU A 133 20.71 -5.49 2.99
N ASN A 134 21.13 -6.04 1.84
CA ASN A 134 20.92 -7.43 1.46
C ASN A 134 19.44 -7.85 1.60
N ILE A 135 18.54 -7.06 1.03
CA ILE A 135 17.10 -7.35 0.94
C ILE A 135 16.77 -7.63 -0.52
N THR A 136 16.31 -8.83 -0.83
CA THR A 136 15.92 -9.19 -2.20
C THR A 136 14.61 -8.49 -2.59
N TYR A 137 14.59 -7.84 -3.76
CA TYR A 137 13.36 -7.25 -4.29
C TYR A 137 12.71 -8.18 -5.30
N ASP A 138 11.48 -8.61 -5.01
CA ASP A 138 10.66 -9.45 -5.87
C ASP A 138 9.59 -8.59 -6.56
N VAL A 139 9.73 -8.39 -7.86
CA VAL A 139 8.82 -7.55 -8.65
C VAL A 139 7.51 -8.29 -8.88
N ALA A 140 6.39 -7.67 -8.52
CA ALA A 140 5.07 -8.23 -8.82
C ALA A 140 4.81 -8.27 -10.32
N ILE A 141 4.31 -9.41 -10.81
CA ILE A 141 3.89 -9.54 -12.21
C ILE A 141 2.66 -8.66 -12.44
N ALA A 142 2.67 -7.91 -13.53
CA ALA A 142 1.55 -7.05 -13.88
C ALA A 142 0.23 -7.86 -13.95
N TYR A 143 -0.84 -7.30 -13.40
CA TYR A 143 -2.18 -7.90 -13.31
C TYR A 143 -2.30 -9.19 -12.47
N ALA A 144 -1.28 -9.58 -11.71
CA ALA A 144 -1.33 -10.71 -10.79
C ALA A 144 -1.63 -10.23 -9.36
N GLY A 145 -2.84 -9.69 -9.12
CA GLY A 145 -3.26 -9.14 -7.82
C GLY A 145 -3.18 -10.13 -6.67
N GLU A 146 -3.31 -11.44 -6.95
CA GLU A 146 -3.13 -12.50 -5.96
C GLU A 146 -1.73 -12.50 -5.32
N GLN A 147 -0.72 -11.97 -6.01
CA GLN A 147 0.65 -11.91 -5.49
C GLN A 147 0.81 -10.88 -4.36
N LYS A 148 -0.04 -9.85 -4.31
CA LYS A 148 -0.07 -8.81 -3.29
C LYS A 148 -1.36 -8.80 -2.44
N ALA A 149 -2.11 -9.88 -2.48
CA ALA A 149 -3.44 -9.97 -1.86
C ALA A 149 -3.47 -9.62 -0.35
N LEU A 150 -2.37 -9.75 0.38
CA LEU A 150 -2.31 -9.42 1.79
C LEU A 150 -2.26 -7.91 2.04
N VAL A 151 -1.40 -7.19 1.32
CA VAL A 151 -1.31 -5.74 1.45
C VAL A 151 -2.55 -5.06 0.86
N GLU A 152 -3.10 -5.56 -0.26
CA GLU A 152 -4.35 -5.07 -0.83
C GLU A 152 -5.53 -5.24 0.14
N ARG A 153 -5.66 -6.42 0.77
CA ARG A 153 -6.67 -6.66 1.80
C ARG A 153 -6.50 -5.73 2.99
N ARG A 154 -5.25 -5.39 3.34
CA ARG A 154 -4.97 -4.44 4.40
C ARG A 154 -5.49 -3.05 4.06
N PHE A 155 -5.25 -2.55 2.84
CA PHE A 155 -5.85 -1.28 2.41
C PHE A 155 -7.37 -1.30 2.52
N GLY A 156 -8.02 -2.35 2.01
CA GLY A 156 -9.47 -2.52 2.16
C GLY A 156 -9.91 -2.42 3.61
N THR A 157 -9.22 -3.10 4.53
CA THR A 157 -9.58 -3.07 5.95
C THR A 157 -9.33 -1.72 6.60
N LEU A 158 -8.16 -1.10 6.37
CA LEU A 158 -7.84 0.22 6.92
C LEU A 158 -8.83 1.28 6.42
N GLN A 159 -9.18 1.25 5.14
CA GLN A 159 -10.10 2.23 4.54
C GLN A 159 -11.56 2.01 4.94
N HIS A 160 -11.96 0.76 5.22
CA HIS A 160 -13.36 0.45 5.57
C HIS A 160 -13.67 0.49 7.08
N ALA A 161 -12.69 0.29 7.94
CA ALA A 161 -12.91 0.19 9.39
C ALA A 161 -13.09 1.55 10.08
N GLY A 162 -12.03 2.35 10.17
CA GLY A 162 -12.02 3.63 10.87
C GLY A 162 -12.23 4.81 9.94
N ILE A 163 -11.50 4.81 8.85
CA ILE A 163 -11.41 5.88 7.86
C ILE A 163 -12.75 6.19 7.19
N SER A 164 -13.58 5.15 6.94
CA SER A 164 -14.91 5.34 6.32
C SER A 164 -15.89 6.18 7.14
N LYS A 165 -15.60 6.43 8.41
CA LYS A 165 -16.43 7.24 9.32
C LYS A 165 -15.97 8.70 9.41
N MET A 166 -14.85 9.04 8.80
CA MET A 166 -14.26 10.39 8.87
C MET A 166 -14.98 11.36 7.93
N HIS A 167 -15.01 12.63 8.32
CA HIS A 167 -15.29 13.70 7.37
C HIS A 167 -14.24 13.67 6.26
N GLY A 168 -14.66 13.92 5.03
CA GLY A 168 -13.78 13.82 3.87
C GLY A 168 -13.68 12.43 3.26
N TYR A 169 -14.36 11.41 3.80
CA TYR A 169 -14.44 10.11 3.15
C TYR A 169 -15.18 10.17 1.82
N ILE A 170 -14.54 9.68 0.75
CA ILE A 170 -15.02 9.78 -0.63
C ILE A 170 -15.59 8.49 -1.21
N GLY A 171 -15.45 7.41 -0.48
CA GLY A 171 -15.84 6.09 -0.98
C GLY A 171 -14.83 5.47 -1.94
N ASN A 172 -14.79 4.16 -1.94
CA ASN A 172 -13.82 3.36 -2.71
C ASN A 172 -14.27 3.03 -4.15
N ASN A 173 -15.47 3.40 -4.54
CA ASN A 173 -15.98 3.20 -5.90
C ASN A 173 -16.99 4.29 -6.28
N LEU A 174 -17.29 4.39 -7.59
CA LEU A 174 -18.21 5.40 -8.14
C LEU A 174 -19.58 5.38 -7.47
N THR A 175 -20.16 4.20 -7.29
CA THR A 175 -21.50 4.04 -6.67
C THR A 175 -21.55 4.57 -5.23
N LYS A 176 -20.52 4.29 -4.44
CA LYS A 176 -20.44 4.83 -3.06
C LYS A 176 -20.22 6.34 -3.06
N ARG A 177 -19.42 6.86 -3.99
CA ARG A 177 -19.25 8.30 -4.16
C ARG A 177 -20.57 8.98 -4.49
N GLU A 178 -21.31 8.44 -5.45
CA GLU A 178 -22.64 8.95 -5.81
C GLU A 178 -23.61 8.90 -4.63
N MET A 179 -23.60 7.82 -3.84
CA MET A 179 -24.43 7.72 -2.63
C MET A 179 -24.07 8.76 -1.56
N ILE A 180 -22.78 9.08 -1.40
CA ILE A 180 -22.31 10.11 -0.48
C ILE A 180 -22.72 11.49 -1.00
N GLU A 181 -22.55 11.74 -2.30
CA GLU A 181 -22.97 12.99 -2.95
C GLU A 181 -24.49 13.19 -2.85
N GLN A 182 -25.29 12.14 -3.00
CA GLN A 182 -26.75 12.22 -2.88
C GLN A 182 -27.21 12.67 -1.48
N LYS A 183 -26.44 12.39 -0.44
CA LYS A 183 -26.72 12.86 0.93
C LYS A 183 -26.41 14.33 1.11
N THR A 184 -25.65 14.94 0.19
CA THR A 184 -25.35 16.37 0.22
C THR A 184 -26.51 17.17 -0.38
N PRO A 185 -27.02 18.23 0.27
CA PRO A 185 -28.08 19.07 -0.27
C PRO A 185 -27.76 19.59 -1.67
N LYS A 186 -28.77 19.64 -2.56
CA LYS A 186 -28.57 20.05 -3.97
C LYS A 186 -27.85 21.39 -4.13
N LYS A 187 -28.12 22.35 -3.24
CA LYS A 187 -27.47 23.67 -3.21
C LYS A 187 -25.97 23.61 -2.94
N ASP A 188 -25.49 22.53 -2.31
CA ASP A 188 -24.08 22.34 -1.92
C ASP A 188 -23.34 21.38 -2.85
N ARG A 189 -24.05 20.83 -3.88
CA ARG A 189 -23.45 19.93 -4.90
C ARG A 189 -22.80 20.66 -6.08
N CYS A 190 -22.95 21.97 -6.13
CA CYS A 190 -22.48 22.76 -7.28
C CYS A 190 -20.96 22.96 -7.22
N ALA A 191 -20.29 22.74 -8.35
CA ALA A 191 -18.87 22.83 -8.60
C ALA A 191 -18.04 21.77 -7.84
N LYS A 192 -17.60 20.80 -8.60
CA LYS A 192 -16.63 19.77 -8.15
C LYS A 192 -15.22 20.35 -8.26
N ASP A 193 -14.39 20.03 -7.27
CA ASP A 193 -12.96 20.24 -7.35
C ASP A 193 -12.29 19.18 -8.24
N GLU A 194 -10.98 19.25 -8.40
CA GLU A 194 -10.19 18.28 -9.17
C GLU A 194 -10.31 16.82 -8.66
N TYR A 195 -10.76 16.63 -7.42
CA TYR A 195 -10.99 15.34 -6.78
C TYR A 195 -12.44 14.86 -6.89
N GLY A 196 -13.32 15.64 -7.52
CA GLY A 196 -14.73 15.30 -7.70
C GLY A 196 -15.63 15.65 -6.52
N PHE A 197 -15.18 16.52 -5.60
CA PHE A 197 -15.95 16.98 -4.44
C PHE A 197 -16.71 18.27 -4.69
N ALA A 198 -17.81 18.42 -3.96
CA ALA A 198 -18.47 19.72 -3.86
C ALA A 198 -17.52 20.71 -3.17
N LYS A 199 -17.16 21.81 -3.85
CA LYS A 199 -16.28 22.89 -3.34
C LYS A 199 -16.72 23.51 -2.00
N LYS A 200 -17.94 23.23 -1.56
CA LYS A 200 -18.51 23.71 -0.29
C LYS A 200 -18.51 22.66 0.83
N THR A 201 -17.78 21.55 0.68
CA THR A 201 -17.52 20.68 1.83
C THR A 201 -16.94 21.57 2.94
N ASN A 202 -17.49 21.47 4.14
CA ASN A 202 -17.02 22.29 5.26
C ASN A 202 -15.58 21.89 5.58
N GLN A 203 -14.62 22.55 4.93
CA GLN A 203 -13.19 22.23 5.02
C GLN A 203 -12.68 22.26 6.46
N LYS A 204 -13.36 23.02 7.34
CA LYS A 204 -13.04 23.07 8.77
C LYS A 204 -13.24 21.72 9.50
N LEU A 205 -14.07 20.83 8.95
CA LEU A 205 -14.33 19.49 9.50
C LEU A 205 -13.37 18.42 8.95
N LEU A 206 -12.56 18.74 7.93
CA LEU A 206 -11.53 17.83 7.45
C LEU A 206 -10.42 17.71 8.49
N LEU A 207 -9.93 16.51 8.70
CA LEU A 207 -8.74 16.30 9.52
C LEU A 207 -7.53 16.96 8.87
N THR A 208 -6.63 17.45 9.69
CA THR A 208 -5.30 17.85 9.25
C THR A 208 -4.47 16.61 8.87
N PHE A 209 -3.36 16.80 8.18
CA PHE A 209 -2.46 15.70 7.82
C PHE A 209 -1.93 14.99 9.07
N SER A 210 -1.53 15.73 10.09
CA SER A 210 -1.04 15.19 11.36
C SER A 210 -2.12 14.38 12.09
N GLU A 211 -3.33 14.90 12.24
CA GLU A 211 -4.47 14.18 12.84
C GLU A 211 -4.80 12.89 12.09
N ALA A 212 -4.75 12.92 10.76
CA ALA A 212 -4.99 11.75 9.93
C ALA A 212 -3.86 10.70 10.05
N CYS A 213 -2.60 11.12 10.23
CA CYS A 213 -1.48 10.22 10.51
C CYS A 213 -1.67 9.49 11.84
N GLU A 214 -2.06 10.19 12.91
CA GLU A 214 -2.34 9.60 14.22
C GLU A 214 -3.48 8.58 14.14
N LEU A 215 -4.55 8.93 13.44
CA LEU A 215 -5.68 8.02 13.25
C LEU A 215 -5.27 6.76 12.49
N LEU A 216 -4.50 6.90 11.40
CA LEU A 216 -3.99 5.76 10.65
C LEU A 216 -3.10 4.86 11.51
N GLU A 217 -2.24 5.44 12.35
CA GLU A 217 -1.39 4.69 13.28
C GLU A 217 -2.24 3.89 14.28
N ALA A 218 -3.27 4.51 14.85
CA ALA A 218 -4.21 3.83 15.76
C ALA A 218 -4.91 2.65 15.07
N GLU A 219 -5.37 2.81 13.83
CA GLU A 219 -6.00 1.73 13.07
C GLU A 219 -5.00 0.61 12.72
N VAL A 220 -3.73 0.94 12.46
CA VAL A 220 -2.64 -0.04 12.26
C VAL A 220 -2.38 -0.85 13.53
N ILE A 221 -2.29 -0.20 14.68
CA ILE A 221 -2.13 -0.87 15.98
C ILE A 221 -3.31 -1.80 16.25
N LYS A 222 -4.52 -1.29 16.08
CA LYS A 222 -5.76 -2.06 16.23
C LYS A 222 -5.79 -3.29 15.31
N TRP A 223 -5.36 -3.15 14.06
CA TRP A 223 -5.24 -4.28 13.14
C TRP A 223 -4.25 -5.33 13.66
N ASN A 224 -3.04 -4.92 14.05
CA ASN A 224 -2.01 -5.83 14.53
C ASN A 224 -2.44 -6.57 15.81
N MET A 225 -3.34 -5.98 16.59
CA MET A 225 -3.91 -6.54 17.83
C MET A 225 -5.32 -7.12 17.64
N SER A 226 -5.87 -7.12 16.44
CA SER A 226 -7.20 -7.65 16.19
C SER A 226 -7.24 -9.17 16.31
N LYS A 227 -8.29 -9.69 16.96
CA LYS A 227 -8.47 -11.13 17.13
C LYS A 227 -8.80 -11.79 15.78
N VAL A 228 -8.00 -12.73 15.35
CA VAL A 228 -8.26 -13.52 14.15
C VAL A 228 -8.88 -14.85 14.56
N ARG A 229 -10.14 -15.07 14.16
CA ARG A 229 -10.81 -16.36 14.36
C ARG A 229 -10.13 -17.43 13.50
N ARG A 230 -9.56 -18.45 14.11
CA ARG A 230 -9.02 -19.65 13.45
C ARG A 230 -9.53 -20.91 14.12
N LYS A 231 -9.44 -22.05 13.41
CA LYS A 231 -9.92 -23.38 13.89
C LYS A 231 -9.33 -23.83 15.25
N LYS A 232 -8.24 -23.26 15.74
CA LYS A 232 -7.53 -23.62 16.97
C LYS A 232 -7.42 -22.51 18.02
N GLY A 233 -8.40 -21.61 18.07
CA GLY A 233 -8.43 -20.57 19.09
C GLY A 233 -8.30 -19.14 18.50
N ILE A 234 -8.48 -18.15 19.37
CA ILE A 234 -8.48 -16.74 19.03
C ILE A 234 -7.10 -16.20 19.40
N LYS A 235 -6.29 -15.85 18.40
CA LYS A 235 -4.99 -15.20 18.58
C LYS A 235 -4.90 -13.95 17.72
N THR A 236 -4.16 -12.96 18.17
CA THR A 236 -3.88 -11.75 17.40
C THR A 236 -2.73 -11.98 16.41
N PRO A 237 -2.61 -11.19 15.32
CA PRO A 237 -1.42 -11.23 14.48
C PRO A 237 -0.13 -11.03 15.26
N LEU A 238 -0.13 -10.13 16.26
CA LEU A 238 1.01 -9.86 17.14
C LEU A 238 1.41 -11.07 17.95
N GLU A 239 0.47 -11.75 18.63
CA GLU A 239 0.74 -12.97 19.41
C GLU A 239 1.32 -14.08 18.51
N LEU A 240 0.75 -14.27 17.32
CA LEU A 240 1.23 -15.26 16.37
C LEU A 240 2.62 -14.93 15.81
N TRP A 241 2.92 -13.64 15.63
CA TRP A 241 4.22 -13.16 15.16
C TRP A 241 5.28 -13.34 16.24
N ASN A 242 4.96 -13.02 17.50
CA ASN A 242 5.86 -13.19 18.65
C ASN A 242 6.13 -14.67 19.00
N SER A 243 5.20 -15.57 18.67
CA SER A 243 5.38 -17.01 18.88
C SER A 243 6.35 -17.70 17.90
N CYS A 244 6.92 -16.96 16.96
CA CYS A 244 7.92 -17.47 16.02
C CYS A 244 9.31 -17.30 16.61
N ASP A 245 10.10 -18.39 16.65
CA ASP A 245 11.43 -18.43 17.27
C ASP A 245 12.54 -17.84 16.39
N ARG A 246 12.24 -17.44 15.14
CA ARG A 246 13.22 -16.84 14.26
C ARG A 246 13.83 -15.58 14.89
N ALA A 247 15.15 -15.49 14.90
CA ALA A 247 15.87 -14.30 15.36
C ALA A 247 15.52 -13.06 14.50
N ILE A 248 15.42 -11.92 15.15
CA ILE A 248 15.18 -10.62 14.49
C ILE A 248 16.53 -9.99 14.18
N VAL A 249 16.81 -9.75 12.90
CA VAL A 249 17.98 -9.00 12.48
C VAL A 249 17.66 -7.53 12.60
N LYS A 250 18.31 -6.84 13.54
CA LYS A 250 18.19 -5.40 13.72
C LYS A 250 19.26 -4.68 12.90
N ILE A 251 18.92 -3.52 12.41
CA ILE A 251 19.81 -2.60 11.70
C ILE A 251 19.79 -1.29 12.49
N SER A 252 20.94 -0.63 12.66
CA SER A 252 20.97 0.70 13.25
C SER A 252 20.45 1.76 12.26
N TYR A 253 20.05 2.92 12.78
CA TYR A 253 19.63 4.04 11.93
C TYR A 253 20.77 4.54 11.05
N GLU A 254 21.99 4.56 11.59
CA GLU A 254 23.19 4.96 10.89
C GLU A 254 23.51 4.01 9.72
N GLU A 255 23.42 2.69 9.94
CA GLU A 255 23.58 1.68 8.89
C GLU A 255 22.53 1.84 7.80
N PHE A 256 21.27 2.08 8.20
CA PHE A 256 20.19 2.34 7.25
C PHE A 256 20.46 3.60 6.43
N LEU A 257 20.81 4.72 7.07
CA LEU A 257 21.11 5.99 6.41
C LEU A 257 22.28 5.88 5.46
N PHE A 258 23.35 5.17 5.84
CA PHE A 258 24.51 4.92 4.98
C PHE A 258 24.11 4.25 3.67
N ASN A 259 23.17 3.32 3.72
CA ASN A 259 22.67 2.63 2.53
C ASN A 259 21.60 3.42 1.77
N ALA A 260 20.86 4.31 2.44
CA ALA A 260 19.85 5.18 1.83
C ALA A 260 20.44 6.43 1.17
N GLY A 261 21.72 6.75 1.43
CA GLY A 261 22.41 7.90 0.86
C GLY A 261 22.69 7.74 -0.62
N ASN A 262 22.69 8.85 -1.35
CA ASN A 262 23.11 8.87 -2.75
C ASN A 262 24.61 8.58 -2.84
N LYS A 263 24.96 7.53 -3.57
CA LYS A 263 26.37 7.17 -3.81
C LYS A 263 26.83 7.84 -5.10
N GLU A 264 27.65 8.89 -4.98
CA GLU A 264 28.29 9.54 -6.12
C GLU A 264 29.77 9.16 -6.20
N LEU A 265 30.17 8.66 -7.35
CA LEU A 265 31.61 8.47 -7.64
C LEU A 265 32.22 9.83 -7.97
N ARG A 266 33.13 10.27 -7.14
CA ARG A 266 33.89 11.51 -7.35
C ARG A 266 35.39 11.22 -7.50
N VAL A 267 36.03 11.90 -8.45
CA VAL A 267 37.44 11.79 -8.62
C VAL A 267 38.14 12.80 -7.68
N VAL A 268 39.04 12.29 -6.86
CA VAL A 268 39.86 13.15 -6.01
C VAL A 268 40.97 13.75 -6.87
N GLY A 269 40.85 15.03 -7.20
CA GLY A 269 41.87 15.76 -7.93
C GLY A 269 42.96 16.34 -6.99
N LYS A 270 43.98 16.98 -7.57
CA LYS A 270 45.07 17.65 -6.81
C LYS A 270 44.54 18.74 -5.83
N LYS A 271 43.34 19.24 -6.01
CA LYS A 271 42.67 20.26 -5.15
C LYS A 271 41.63 19.69 -4.19
N GLY A 272 41.58 18.37 -4.04
CA GLY A 272 40.56 17.69 -3.23
C GLY A 272 39.31 17.25 -3.99
N ILE A 273 38.18 17.05 -3.30
CA ILE A 273 36.91 16.67 -3.87
C ILE A 273 36.14 17.95 -4.17
N ASN A 274 35.71 18.15 -5.40
CA ASN A 274 34.77 19.20 -5.76
C ASN A 274 33.34 18.66 -5.57
N PHE A 275 32.52 19.32 -4.76
CA PHE A 275 31.12 19.06 -4.54
C PHE A 275 30.24 19.83 -5.52
#